data_21867b10bb539daaae5a113f21a76734
#
_entry.id   21867b10bb539daaae5a113f21a76734
#
_cell.length_a   1.000
_cell.length_b   1.000
_cell.length_c   1.000
_cell.angle_alpha   90.00
_cell.angle_beta   90.00
_cell.angle_gamma   90.00
#
_symmetry.space_group_name_H-M   'P 1'
#
loop_
_entity.id
_entity.type
_entity.pdbx_description
1 polymer ?
#
loop_
_entity_poly.entity_id
_entity_poly.type
_entity_poly.pdbx_seq_one_letter_code
_entity_poly.pdbx_strand_id
1 'polypeptide(L)'
;MENKFFEEEKGLSACETVIMKAIWDEEEDISIPDLIEVLRTKWGKDYARTTVTTFLTKLAAKGYVKTYRKGKLSYAHAVKSEEDYKTKLAANDRDFWFGGKLTNLISALCRDRKLTKSEADEIRKILDDSVNN
;
A
#
# COMPACT_ATOMS: atom_id res chain seq x y z
N MET A 1 20.48 1.79 11.86
CA MET A 1 20.25 0.86 10.75
C MET A 1 19.44 1.55 9.65
N GLU A 2 19.92 1.49 8.46
CA GLU A 2 19.25 2.12 7.34
C GLU A 2 17.96 1.40 6.99
N ASN A 3 16.96 2.17 6.60
CA ASN A 3 15.69 1.65 6.17
C ASN A 3 15.71 1.47 4.65
N LYS A 4 16.14 0.30 4.21
CA LYS A 4 16.30 0.01 2.79
C LYS A 4 15.02 0.16 1.98
N PHE A 5 13.86 -0.13 2.60
CA PHE A 5 12.58 0.00 1.90
C PHE A 5 12.36 1.44 1.42
N PHE A 6 12.55 2.43 2.31
CA PHE A 6 12.35 3.82 1.92
C PHE A 6 13.50 4.38 1.07
N GLU A 7 14.72 3.94 1.30
CA GLU A 7 15.89 4.46 0.60
C GLU A 7 16.08 3.84 -0.78
N GLU A 8 16.04 2.52 -0.87
CA GLU A 8 16.31 1.80 -2.12
C GLU A 8 15.06 1.64 -2.98
N GLU A 9 13.91 1.36 -2.35
CA GLU A 9 12.66 1.15 -3.08
C GLU A 9 11.87 2.44 -3.24
N LYS A 10 12.35 3.53 -2.64
CA LYS A 10 11.71 4.83 -2.73
C LYS A 10 10.25 4.75 -2.32
N GLY A 11 10.00 4.50 -1.04
CA GLY A 11 8.65 4.39 -0.49
C GLY A 11 7.72 5.51 -0.94
N LEU A 12 6.45 5.31 -0.77
CA LEU A 12 5.43 6.23 -1.26
C LEU A 12 5.29 7.46 -0.34
N SER A 13 5.12 8.63 -0.95
CA SER A 13 4.70 9.83 -0.22
C SER A 13 3.24 9.68 0.22
N ALA A 14 2.77 10.59 1.07
CA ALA A 14 1.39 10.57 1.54
C ALA A 14 0.38 10.60 0.38
N CYS A 15 0.59 11.51 -0.57
CA CYS A 15 -0.30 11.61 -1.74
C CYS A 15 -0.21 10.37 -2.63
N GLU A 16 1.00 9.88 -2.86
CA GLU A 16 1.21 8.67 -3.66
C GLU A 16 0.54 7.45 -3.03
N THR A 17 0.55 7.36 -1.71
CA THR A 17 -0.11 6.27 -0.97
C THR A 17 -1.60 6.25 -1.26
N VAL A 18 -2.25 7.41 -1.20
CA VAL A 18 -3.69 7.50 -1.47
C VAL A 18 -4.00 7.12 -2.91
N ILE A 19 -3.20 7.60 -3.86
CA ILE A 19 -3.41 7.29 -5.28
C ILE A 19 -3.22 5.80 -5.54
N MET A 20 -2.15 5.19 -4.99
CA MET A 20 -1.93 3.76 -5.15
C MET A 20 -3.04 2.94 -4.49
N LYS A 21 -3.51 3.34 -3.31
CA LYS A 21 -4.62 2.64 -2.67
C LYS A 21 -5.88 2.68 -3.53
N ALA A 22 -6.17 3.81 -4.13
CA ALA A 22 -7.31 3.95 -5.03
C ALA A 22 -7.17 3.03 -6.26
N ILE A 23 -5.95 2.91 -6.81
CA ILE A 23 -5.70 2.02 -7.94
C ILE A 23 -5.81 0.56 -7.51
N TRP A 24 -5.19 0.19 -6.37
CA TRP A 24 -5.21 -1.19 -5.89
C TRP A 24 -6.61 -1.67 -5.48
N ASP A 25 -7.48 -0.78 -5.05
CA ASP A 25 -8.86 -1.15 -4.68
C ASP A 25 -9.72 -1.52 -5.89
N GLU A 26 -9.26 -1.20 -7.11
CA GLU A 26 -9.96 -1.58 -8.32
C GLU A 26 -9.51 -2.97 -8.80
N GLU A 27 -10.45 -3.79 -9.26
CA GLU A 27 -10.12 -5.13 -9.76
C GLU A 27 -9.42 -5.08 -11.11
N GLU A 28 -9.70 -4.04 -11.89
CA GLU A 28 -9.15 -3.86 -13.23
C GLU A 28 -8.41 -2.53 -13.32
N ASP A 29 -7.71 -2.32 -14.43
CA ASP A 29 -7.04 -1.05 -14.70
C ASP A 29 -8.09 0.06 -14.71
N ILE A 30 -7.71 1.23 -14.20
CA ILE A 30 -8.63 2.35 -14.05
C ILE A 30 -8.25 3.48 -15.00
N SER A 31 -9.25 4.06 -15.65
CA SER A 31 -9.01 5.24 -16.48
C SER A 31 -8.66 6.45 -15.61
N ILE A 32 -7.90 7.39 -16.18
CA ILE A 32 -7.52 8.60 -15.46
C ILE A 32 -8.74 9.39 -14.99
N PRO A 33 -9.79 9.63 -15.84
CA PRO A 33 -10.98 10.31 -15.35
C PRO A 33 -11.67 9.59 -14.19
N ASP A 34 -11.76 8.26 -14.23
CA ASP A 34 -12.36 7.49 -13.16
C ASP A 34 -11.52 7.54 -11.89
N LEU A 35 -10.20 7.52 -12.02
CA LEU A 35 -9.30 7.66 -10.88
C LEU A 35 -9.49 9.02 -10.18
N ILE A 36 -9.59 10.08 -10.96
CA ILE A 36 -9.85 11.43 -10.42
C ILE A 36 -11.16 11.45 -9.65
N GLU A 37 -12.20 10.83 -10.20
CA GLU A 37 -13.52 10.76 -9.55
C GLU A 37 -13.48 9.94 -8.25
N VAL A 38 -12.81 8.80 -8.25
CA VAL A 38 -12.65 7.97 -7.06
C VAL A 38 -11.87 8.72 -5.98
N LEU A 39 -10.81 9.40 -6.35
CA LEU A 39 -10.02 10.20 -5.40
C LEU A 39 -10.89 11.28 -4.76
N ARG A 40 -11.74 11.91 -5.55
CA ARG A 40 -12.63 12.96 -5.05
C ARG A 40 -13.72 12.39 -4.13
N THR A 41 -14.40 11.32 -4.55
CA THR A 41 -15.58 10.82 -3.84
C THR A 41 -15.24 9.92 -2.66
N LYS A 42 -14.24 9.06 -2.79
CA LYS A 42 -13.87 8.11 -1.73
C LYS A 42 -12.79 8.64 -0.79
N TRP A 43 -11.89 9.47 -1.30
CA TRP A 43 -10.72 9.89 -0.54
C TRP A 43 -10.71 11.37 -0.19
N GLY A 44 -11.71 12.12 -0.67
CA GLY A 44 -11.82 13.55 -0.40
C GLY A 44 -10.69 14.38 -1.00
N LYS A 45 -10.06 13.89 -2.07
CA LYS A 45 -8.93 14.56 -2.74
C LYS A 45 -9.39 15.09 -4.08
N ASP A 46 -9.62 16.39 -4.14
CA ASP A 46 -10.08 17.07 -5.35
C ASP A 46 -8.88 17.52 -6.18
N TYR A 47 -8.18 16.54 -6.76
CA TYR A 47 -6.98 16.79 -7.55
C TYR A 47 -7.33 17.13 -8.98
N ALA A 48 -6.62 18.13 -9.54
CA ALA A 48 -6.68 18.41 -10.96
C ALA A 48 -6.04 17.26 -11.75
N ARG A 49 -6.43 17.14 -13.01
CA ARG A 49 -5.88 16.10 -13.89
C ARG A 49 -4.36 16.17 -13.98
N THR A 50 -3.82 17.39 -14.10
CA THR A 50 -2.36 17.60 -14.19
C THR A 50 -1.66 17.10 -12.92
N THR A 51 -2.27 17.31 -11.76
CA THR A 51 -1.74 16.84 -10.48
C THR A 51 -1.68 15.30 -10.44
N VAL A 52 -2.76 14.65 -10.82
CA VAL A 52 -2.83 13.17 -10.85
C VAL A 52 -1.80 12.64 -11.85
N THR A 53 -1.71 13.22 -13.03
CA THR A 53 -0.75 12.79 -14.05
C THR A 53 0.69 12.94 -13.56
N THR A 54 1.01 14.04 -12.85
CA THR A 54 2.33 14.24 -12.27
C THR A 54 2.67 13.16 -11.25
N PHE A 55 1.73 12.83 -10.36
CA PHE A 55 1.96 11.74 -9.39
C PHE A 55 2.10 10.39 -10.07
N LEU A 56 1.32 10.13 -11.12
CA LEU A 56 1.43 8.87 -11.87
C LEU A 56 2.80 8.75 -12.55
N THR A 57 3.34 9.86 -13.05
CA THR A 57 4.69 9.88 -13.61
C THR A 57 5.73 9.50 -12.56
N LYS A 58 5.61 10.06 -11.36
CA LYS A 58 6.52 9.72 -10.25
C LYS A 58 6.36 8.25 -9.84
N LEU A 59 5.14 7.76 -9.76
CA LEU A 59 4.86 6.37 -9.40
C LEU A 59 5.40 5.41 -10.47
N ALA A 60 5.31 5.78 -11.74
CA ALA A 60 5.88 5.00 -12.84
C ALA A 60 7.41 4.93 -12.73
N ALA A 61 8.04 6.07 -12.40
CA ALA A 61 9.49 6.11 -12.21
C ALA A 61 9.94 5.23 -11.04
N LYS A 62 9.11 5.08 -10.02
CA LYS A 62 9.37 4.20 -8.87
C LYS A 62 9.01 2.73 -9.14
N GLY A 63 8.40 2.44 -10.29
CA GLY A 63 8.05 1.07 -10.66
C GLY A 63 6.72 0.56 -10.11
N TYR A 64 5.86 1.46 -9.62
CA TYR A 64 4.56 1.07 -9.05
C TYR A 64 3.47 0.91 -10.06
N VAL A 65 3.46 1.76 -11.07
CA VAL A 65 2.41 1.75 -12.10
C VAL A 65 3.02 1.87 -13.48
N LYS A 66 2.23 1.54 -14.47
CA LYS A 66 2.47 2.00 -15.83
C LYS A 66 1.17 2.57 -16.37
N THR A 67 1.27 3.53 -17.27
CA THR A 67 0.12 4.12 -17.91
C THR A 67 0.13 3.77 -19.39
N TYR A 68 -1.04 3.63 -19.95
CA TYR A 68 -1.20 3.32 -21.37
C TYR A 68 -2.48 3.94 -21.91
N ARG A 69 -2.54 4.08 -23.21
CA ARG A 69 -3.70 4.65 -23.87
C ARG A 69 -4.52 3.54 -24.53
N LYS A 70 -5.82 3.58 -24.33
CA LYS A 70 -6.76 2.67 -24.97
C LYS A 70 -7.94 3.51 -25.46
N GLY A 71 -8.07 3.62 -26.78
CA GLY A 71 -9.06 4.53 -27.36
C GLY A 71 -8.74 5.98 -27.04
N LYS A 72 -9.69 6.69 -26.46
CA LYS A 72 -9.55 8.10 -26.12
C LYS A 72 -9.08 8.34 -24.68
N LEU A 73 -8.94 7.27 -23.90
CA LEU A 73 -8.61 7.38 -22.49
C LEU A 73 -7.25 6.78 -22.18
N SER A 74 -6.58 7.38 -21.19
CA SER A 74 -5.39 6.81 -20.59
C SER A 74 -5.79 6.03 -19.34
N TYR A 75 -5.10 4.93 -19.08
CA TYR A 75 -5.37 4.02 -17.96
C TYR A 75 -4.12 3.86 -17.11
N ALA A 76 -4.34 3.60 -15.83
CA ALA A 76 -3.28 3.24 -14.90
C ALA A 76 -3.38 1.75 -14.57
N HIS A 77 -2.23 1.08 -14.64
CA HIS A 77 -2.09 -0.34 -14.32
C HIS A 77 -1.11 -0.49 -13.17
N ALA A 78 -1.51 -1.18 -12.10
CA ALA A 78 -0.61 -1.43 -10.96
C ALA A 78 0.40 -2.51 -11.36
N VAL A 79 1.70 -2.16 -11.32
CA VAL A 79 2.79 -3.10 -11.60
C VAL A 79 3.17 -3.86 -10.33
N LYS A 80 3.29 -3.15 -9.21
CA LYS A 80 3.54 -3.78 -7.91
C LYS A 80 2.21 -4.15 -7.26
N SER A 81 2.15 -5.32 -6.62
CA SER A 81 0.94 -5.73 -5.91
C SER A 81 0.82 -5.03 -4.56
N GLU A 82 -0.41 -4.82 -4.12
CA GLU A 82 -0.69 -4.27 -2.79
C GLU A 82 -0.16 -5.20 -1.70
N GLU A 83 -0.31 -6.50 -1.86
CA GLU A 83 0.16 -7.48 -0.88
C GLU A 83 1.66 -7.39 -0.67
N ASP A 84 2.44 -7.30 -1.75
CA ASP A 84 3.90 -7.15 -1.64
C ASP A 84 4.27 -5.85 -0.94
N TYR A 85 3.59 -4.76 -1.28
CA TYR A 85 3.83 -3.47 -0.65
C TYR A 85 3.53 -3.51 0.86
N LYS A 86 2.39 -4.07 1.24
CA LYS A 86 1.99 -4.17 2.65
C LYS A 86 2.94 -5.05 3.45
N THR A 87 3.40 -6.15 2.86
CA THR A 87 4.35 -7.05 3.53
C THR A 87 5.67 -6.34 3.79
N LYS A 88 6.19 -5.62 2.80
CA LYS A 88 7.43 -4.84 2.98
C LYS A 88 7.25 -3.71 3.99
N LEU A 89 6.11 -3.04 3.96
CA LEU A 89 5.82 -1.97 4.90
C LEU A 89 5.79 -2.49 6.34
N ALA A 90 5.10 -3.59 6.57
CA ALA A 90 5.01 -4.21 7.89
C ALA A 90 6.39 -4.69 8.37
N ALA A 91 7.16 -5.34 7.49
CA ALA A 91 8.51 -5.79 7.81
C ALA A 91 9.43 -4.62 8.14
N ASN A 92 9.31 -3.54 7.38
CA ASN A 92 10.09 -2.33 7.59
C ASN A 92 9.78 -1.70 8.96
N ASP A 93 8.50 -1.61 9.32
CA ASP A 93 8.08 -1.08 10.62
C ASP A 93 8.58 -1.96 11.76
N ARG A 94 8.51 -3.28 11.61
CA ARG A 94 9.07 -4.22 12.59
C ARG A 94 10.55 -3.93 12.82
N ASP A 95 11.31 -3.75 11.74
CA ASP A 95 12.76 -3.57 11.83
C ASP A 95 13.13 -2.19 12.36
N PHE A 96 12.44 -1.14 11.91
CA PHE A 96 12.76 0.24 12.27
C PHE A 96 12.29 0.59 13.68
N TRP A 97 11.01 0.31 13.99
CA TRP A 97 10.39 0.75 15.24
C TRP A 97 10.48 -0.29 16.35
N PHE A 98 10.56 -1.58 16.01
CA PHE A 98 10.42 -2.66 16.97
C PHE A 98 11.68 -3.54 17.06
N GLY A 99 12.81 -3.01 16.64
CA GLY A 99 14.10 -3.68 16.79
C GLY A 99 14.21 -5.01 16.08
N GLY A 100 13.43 -5.22 15.04
CA GLY A 100 13.41 -6.47 14.28
C GLY A 100 12.62 -7.58 14.95
N LYS A 101 11.93 -7.30 16.05
CA LYS A 101 11.21 -8.31 16.82
C LYS A 101 9.72 -8.26 16.57
N LEU A 102 9.21 -9.33 15.97
CA LEU A 102 7.77 -9.46 15.71
C LEU A 102 6.95 -9.39 17.00
N THR A 103 7.49 -9.95 18.10
CA THR A 103 6.81 -9.92 19.41
C THR A 103 6.54 -8.50 19.86
N ASN A 104 7.46 -7.57 19.60
CA ASN A 104 7.31 -6.17 20.00
C ASN A 104 6.21 -5.50 19.18
N LEU A 105 6.13 -5.78 17.91
CA LEU A 105 5.06 -5.26 17.04
C LEU A 105 3.70 -5.78 17.49
N ILE A 106 3.58 -7.07 17.71
CA ILE A 106 2.33 -7.69 18.16
C ILE A 106 1.90 -7.12 19.52
N SER A 107 2.86 -6.97 20.44
CA SER A 107 2.59 -6.41 21.76
C SER A 107 2.02 -4.98 21.65
N ALA A 108 2.60 -4.16 20.78
CA ALA A 108 2.11 -2.80 20.55
C ALA A 108 0.68 -2.79 20.05
N LEU A 109 0.36 -3.68 19.11
CA LEU A 109 -0.99 -3.77 18.55
C LEU A 109 -2.00 -4.24 19.61
N CYS A 110 -1.60 -5.14 20.48
CA CYS A 110 -2.46 -5.63 21.56
C CYS A 110 -2.70 -4.57 22.64
N ARG A 111 -1.76 -3.62 22.80
CA ARG A 111 -1.97 -2.47 23.70
C ARG A 111 -2.96 -1.46 23.13
N ASP A 112 -3.05 -1.36 21.81
CA ASP A 112 -3.94 -0.41 21.16
C ASP A 112 -5.41 -0.76 21.39
N ARG A 113 -5.76 -2.04 21.23
CA ARG A 113 -7.12 -2.50 21.50
C ARG A 113 -7.13 -3.97 21.90
N LYS A 114 -8.18 -4.35 22.66
CA LYS A 114 -8.36 -5.74 23.04
C LYS A 114 -8.72 -6.60 21.84
N LEU A 115 -8.22 -7.82 21.83
CA LEU A 115 -8.59 -8.83 20.84
C LEU A 115 -9.86 -9.54 21.27
N THR A 116 -10.70 -9.91 20.30
CA THR A 116 -11.76 -10.87 20.56
C THR A 116 -11.14 -12.27 20.62
N LYS A 117 -11.88 -13.23 21.21
CA LYS A 117 -11.42 -14.62 21.24
C LYS A 117 -11.22 -15.15 19.82
N SER A 118 -12.14 -14.84 18.92
CA SER A 118 -12.07 -15.26 17.53
C SER A 118 -10.80 -14.73 16.83
N GLU A 119 -10.49 -13.46 17.02
CA GLU A 119 -9.29 -12.87 16.44
C GLU A 119 -8.02 -13.49 17.01
N ALA A 120 -7.98 -13.72 18.33
CA ALA A 120 -6.85 -14.39 18.97
C ALA A 120 -6.64 -15.80 18.41
N ASP A 121 -7.71 -16.54 18.20
CA ASP A 121 -7.63 -17.90 17.63
C ASP A 121 -7.10 -17.86 16.19
N GLU A 122 -7.54 -16.90 15.39
CA GLU A 122 -7.03 -16.72 14.02
C GLU A 122 -5.53 -16.41 14.03
N ILE A 123 -5.09 -15.54 14.93
CA ILE A 123 -3.68 -15.16 15.04
C ILE A 123 -2.85 -16.39 15.46
N ARG A 124 -3.32 -17.18 16.42
CA ARG A 124 -2.62 -18.40 16.85
C ARG A 124 -2.44 -19.35 15.67
N LYS A 125 -3.47 -19.50 14.85
CA LYS A 125 -3.40 -20.35 13.67
C LYS A 125 -2.36 -19.85 12.68
N ILE A 126 -2.33 -18.55 12.43
CA ILE A 126 -1.33 -17.93 11.54
C ILE A 126 0.09 -18.25 12.04
N LEU A 127 0.32 -18.08 13.35
CA LEU A 127 1.62 -18.35 13.95
C LEU A 127 2.02 -19.81 13.84
N ASP A 128 1.09 -20.72 14.15
CA ASP A 128 1.35 -22.16 14.09
C ASP A 128 1.67 -22.59 12.65
N ASP A 129 0.90 -22.10 11.68
CA ASP A 129 1.14 -22.41 10.27
C ASP A 129 2.50 -21.88 9.81
N SER A 130 2.92 -20.73 10.30
CA SER A 130 4.21 -20.12 9.93
C SER A 130 5.39 -20.92 10.47
N VAL A 131 5.27 -21.50 11.65
CA VAL A 131 6.32 -22.33 12.23
C VAL A 131 6.42 -23.69 11.55
N ASN A 132 5.27 -24.23 11.15
CA ASN A 132 5.20 -25.58 10.59
C ASN A 132 5.50 -25.64 9.09
N ASN A 133 5.67 -24.50 8.45
CA ASN A 133 6.02 -24.44 7.01
C ASN A 133 7.54 -24.34 6.78
#